data_c9ba6c459b05280174b5c409b2765407
#
_entry.id   c9ba6c459b05280174b5c409b2765407
#
_cell.length_a   1.000
_cell.length_b   1.000
_cell.length_c   1.000
_cell.angle_alpha   90.00
_cell.angle_beta   90.00
_cell.angle_gamma   90.00
#
_symmetry.space_group_name_H-M   'P 1'
#
loop_
_entity.id
_entity.type
_entity.pdbx_description
1 polymer ?
#
loop_
_entity_poly.entity_id
_entity_poly.type
_entity_poly.pdbx_seq_one_letter_code
_entity_poly.pdbx_strand_id
1 'polypeptide(L)'
;MSSTLTSGTVLHSVTGRKGDSDYLVSMDDIGKVYPNGTAAVQHVNLHAGEGEFLCFVGPSGCGKSTIFNMIAGLTGHTSGRLSVLGTTPKEARKQNEIAFVFQEHTLLPWEKLIDNVTLPLTLRGVPKKERIREGERVLELVGLKDYMKVLPRQLSGGMKMRVSIARALISRPKLLLMDEPFGALDEITRQSLQDELLNIWHQERKMTVLFITHNVFEAAFLSTRVVVMTPRPGKISEVIDIPIPFPRSEDYRSMPEFGSYVHKVSDALKH
;
A
#
# COMPACT_ATOMS: atom_id res chain seq x y z
N MET A 1 8.01 51.48 30.69
CA MET A 1 7.58 51.36 29.30
C MET A 1 7.55 49.90 28.96
N SER A 2 6.37 49.29 29.09
CA SER A 2 6.10 47.88 28.81
C SER A 2 5.67 47.74 27.38
N SER A 3 6.29 46.81 26.64
CA SER A 3 5.82 46.37 25.34
C SER A 3 5.52 44.86 25.41
N THR A 4 4.26 44.56 25.49
CA THR A 4 3.63 43.25 25.36
C THR A 4 3.71 42.78 23.90
N LEU A 5 4.40 41.69 23.65
CA LEU A 5 4.35 40.95 22.39
C LEU A 5 3.25 39.88 22.47
N THR A 6 2.18 40.11 21.73
CA THR A 6 1.09 39.21 21.48
C THR A 6 1.53 38.16 20.46
N SER A 7 1.59 36.88 20.89
CA SER A 7 1.78 35.73 20.01
C SER A 7 0.47 35.45 19.25
N GLY A 8 0.46 35.76 17.96
CA GLY A 8 -0.62 35.38 17.05
C GLY A 8 -0.49 33.92 16.62
N THR A 9 -1.36 33.08 17.12
CA THR A 9 -1.57 31.71 16.62
C THR A 9 -2.24 31.79 15.25
N VAL A 10 -1.51 31.50 14.19
CA VAL A 10 -2.09 31.38 12.83
C VAL A 10 -2.68 30.00 12.69
N LEU A 11 -3.98 29.88 12.91
CA LEU A 11 -4.80 28.75 12.51
C LEU A 11 -4.91 28.76 10.98
N HIS A 12 -4.20 27.89 10.30
CA HIS A 12 -4.44 27.60 8.89
C HIS A 12 -5.65 26.68 8.76
N SER A 13 -6.84 27.25 8.74
CA SER A 13 -8.04 26.59 8.23
C SER A 13 -8.02 26.62 6.70
N VAL A 14 -7.48 25.57 6.08
CA VAL A 14 -7.66 25.35 4.64
C VAL A 14 -8.92 24.52 4.44
N THR A 15 -10.09 25.17 4.49
CA THR A 15 -11.37 24.60 4.03
C THR A 15 -11.60 24.95 2.57
N GLY A 16 -10.79 24.39 1.67
CA GLY A 16 -11.14 24.24 0.27
C GLY A 16 -11.42 22.75 0.04
N ARG A 17 -12.66 22.36 -0.29
CA ARG A 17 -12.94 21.02 -0.82
C ARG A 17 -12.12 20.87 -2.09
N LYS A 18 -10.99 20.13 -2.03
CA LYS A 18 -10.32 19.66 -3.23
C LYS A 18 -11.33 18.82 -4.02
N GLY A 19 -11.37 18.98 -5.33
CA GLY A 19 -12.25 18.18 -6.20
C GLY A 19 -11.79 16.72 -6.23
N ASP A 20 -12.65 15.78 -6.60
CA ASP A 20 -12.32 14.35 -6.76
C ASP A 20 -11.09 14.12 -7.68
N SER A 21 -10.78 15.05 -8.56
CA SER A 21 -9.64 15.02 -9.48
C SER A 21 -8.28 15.22 -8.81
N ASP A 22 -8.24 15.72 -7.57
CA ASP A 22 -7.00 16.04 -6.85
C ASP A 22 -6.45 14.83 -6.07
N TYR A 23 -7.23 13.74 -6.02
CA TYR A 23 -6.86 12.52 -5.32
C TYR A 23 -6.66 11.35 -6.28
N LEU A 24 -5.66 10.53 -5.98
CA LEU A 24 -5.38 9.32 -6.75
C LEU A 24 -6.41 8.22 -6.46
N VAL A 25 -6.87 8.15 -5.20
CA VAL A 25 -8.02 7.32 -4.77
C VAL A 25 -8.98 8.18 -3.98
N SER A 26 -10.26 8.19 -4.36
CA SER A 26 -11.34 8.90 -3.66
C SER A 26 -12.46 7.91 -3.37
N MET A 27 -12.83 7.79 -2.11
CA MET A 27 -13.94 6.97 -1.59
C MET A 27 -14.92 7.86 -0.84
N ASP A 28 -16.16 7.93 -1.33
CA ASP A 28 -17.24 8.71 -0.74
C ASP A 28 -18.40 7.80 -0.42
N ASP A 29 -18.67 7.61 0.88
CA ASP A 29 -19.75 6.79 1.43
C ASP A 29 -19.79 5.36 0.88
N ILE A 30 -18.61 4.77 0.69
CA ILE A 30 -18.47 3.43 0.11
C ILE A 30 -19.05 2.37 1.04
N GLY A 31 -19.91 1.53 0.45
CA GLY A 31 -20.42 0.32 1.09
C GLY A 31 -20.32 -0.90 0.19
N LYS A 32 -20.16 -2.07 0.83
CA LYS A 32 -20.17 -3.37 0.16
C LYS A 32 -21.00 -4.37 0.92
N VAL A 33 -22.06 -4.83 0.28
CA VAL A 33 -22.85 -5.98 0.71
C VAL A 33 -22.71 -7.09 -0.32
N TYR A 34 -22.38 -8.29 0.14
CA TYR A 34 -22.26 -9.47 -0.72
C TYR A 34 -23.64 -10.10 -1.00
N PRO A 35 -23.80 -10.93 -2.05
CA PRO A 35 -25.08 -11.53 -2.40
C PRO A 35 -25.73 -12.36 -1.29
N ASN A 36 -24.92 -12.89 -0.36
CA ASN A 36 -25.41 -13.61 0.83
C ASN A 36 -25.90 -12.70 1.95
N GLY A 37 -26.05 -11.39 1.73
CA GLY A 37 -26.49 -10.40 2.70
C GLY A 37 -25.40 -9.89 3.65
N THR A 38 -24.18 -10.40 3.58
CA THR A 38 -23.07 -9.97 4.45
C THR A 38 -22.61 -8.57 4.10
N ALA A 39 -22.80 -7.60 5.01
CA ALA A 39 -22.19 -6.28 4.91
C ALA A 39 -20.71 -6.36 5.30
N ALA A 40 -19.83 -6.17 4.35
CA ALA A 40 -18.38 -6.19 4.59
C ALA A 40 -17.88 -4.84 5.09
N VAL A 41 -18.24 -3.76 4.41
CA VAL A 41 -17.89 -2.37 4.78
C VAL A 41 -19.08 -1.45 4.56
N GLN A 42 -19.15 -0.36 5.34
CA GLN A 42 -20.20 0.65 5.28
C GLN A 42 -19.62 2.04 5.56
N HIS A 43 -20.14 3.05 4.86
CA HIS A 43 -19.83 4.45 5.08
C HIS A 43 -18.33 4.75 5.11
N VAL A 44 -17.54 4.12 4.22
CA VAL A 44 -16.10 4.35 4.11
C VAL A 44 -15.85 5.62 3.32
N ASN A 45 -15.22 6.59 3.97
CA ASN A 45 -14.79 7.87 3.39
C ASN A 45 -13.28 7.98 3.53
N LEU A 46 -12.54 8.05 2.42
CA LEU A 46 -11.09 8.17 2.42
C LEU A 46 -10.60 8.75 1.09
N HIS A 47 -9.61 9.64 1.20
CA HIS A 47 -8.92 10.18 0.05
C HIS A 47 -7.41 9.94 0.20
N ALA A 48 -6.79 9.44 -0.87
CA ALA A 48 -5.36 9.23 -0.97
C ALA A 48 -4.79 10.07 -2.11
N GLY A 49 -3.79 10.90 -1.79
CA GLY A 49 -3.06 11.71 -2.76
C GLY A 49 -1.92 10.96 -3.44
N GLU A 50 -1.31 11.61 -4.45
CA GLU A 50 -0.11 11.10 -5.12
C GLU A 50 1.07 11.06 -4.14
N GLY A 51 1.84 9.98 -4.15
CA GLY A 51 3.05 9.82 -3.34
C GLY A 51 2.79 9.53 -1.85
N GLU A 52 1.56 9.28 -1.43
CA GLU A 52 1.27 8.87 -0.06
C GLU A 52 1.52 7.37 0.17
N PHE A 53 1.86 7.03 1.41
CA PHE A 53 1.92 5.65 1.88
C PHE A 53 0.89 5.47 3.00
N LEU A 54 -0.24 4.82 2.70
CA LEU A 54 -1.32 4.58 3.67
C LEU A 54 -1.31 3.13 4.13
N CYS A 55 -1.25 2.92 5.45
CA CYS A 55 -1.43 1.60 6.05
C CYS A 55 -2.85 1.43 6.60
N PHE A 56 -3.52 0.34 6.25
CA PHE A 56 -4.81 -0.05 6.79
C PHE A 56 -4.61 -1.09 7.89
N VAL A 57 -5.10 -0.78 9.09
CA VAL A 57 -5.07 -1.68 10.24
C VAL A 57 -6.49 -1.91 10.77
N GLY A 58 -6.71 -3.06 11.40
CA GLY A 58 -8.02 -3.43 11.95
C GLY A 58 -8.15 -4.93 12.13
N PRO A 59 -9.18 -5.41 12.82
CA PRO A 59 -9.39 -6.83 13.09
C PRO A 59 -9.46 -7.68 11.83
N SER A 60 -9.18 -8.97 11.96
CA SER A 60 -9.37 -9.91 10.84
C SER A 60 -10.82 -9.91 10.38
N GLY A 61 -11.03 -9.93 9.06
CA GLY A 61 -12.36 -9.94 8.47
C GLY A 61 -13.13 -8.62 8.54
N CYS A 62 -12.54 -7.50 8.97
CA CYS A 62 -13.20 -6.19 9.01
C CYS A 62 -13.43 -5.54 7.64
N GLY A 63 -12.90 -6.11 6.53
CA GLY A 63 -13.16 -5.62 5.18
C GLY A 63 -11.99 -4.94 4.48
N LYS A 64 -10.78 -4.94 5.04
CA LYS A 64 -9.57 -4.33 4.42
C LYS A 64 -9.32 -4.84 3.00
N SER A 65 -9.22 -6.16 2.83
CA SER A 65 -9.02 -6.77 1.50
C SER A 65 -10.22 -6.54 0.57
N THR A 66 -11.44 -6.38 1.12
CA THR A 66 -12.62 -5.99 0.31
C THR A 66 -12.45 -4.59 -0.27
N ILE A 67 -11.97 -3.63 0.52
CA ILE A 67 -11.66 -2.26 0.04
C ILE A 67 -10.59 -2.34 -1.07
N PHE A 68 -9.51 -3.07 -0.85
CA PHE A 68 -8.43 -3.22 -1.85
C PHE A 68 -8.94 -3.85 -3.14
N ASN A 69 -9.77 -4.88 -3.06
CA ASN A 69 -10.38 -5.50 -4.24
C ASN A 69 -11.31 -4.54 -4.99
N MET A 70 -12.00 -3.64 -4.29
CA MET A 70 -12.82 -2.59 -4.94
C MET A 70 -11.92 -1.56 -5.64
N ILE A 71 -10.87 -1.08 -4.99
CA ILE A 71 -9.89 -0.14 -5.57
C ILE A 71 -9.20 -0.76 -6.79
N ALA A 72 -8.82 -2.04 -6.73
CA ALA A 72 -8.22 -2.77 -7.85
C ALA A 72 -9.20 -3.06 -9.00
N GLY A 73 -10.49 -2.75 -8.84
CA GLY A 73 -11.53 -3.07 -9.82
C GLY A 73 -11.76 -4.58 -10.01
N LEU A 74 -11.46 -5.39 -8.98
CA LEU A 74 -11.69 -6.84 -8.95
C LEU A 74 -13.11 -7.16 -8.46
N THR A 75 -13.70 -6.30 -7.64
CA THR A 75 -15.10 -6.38 -7.22
C THR A 75 -15.74 -4.99 -7.23
N GLY A 76 -17.06 -4.91 -7.41
CA GLY A 76 -17.80 -3.66 -7.36
C GLY A 76 -18.25 -3.31 -5.93
N HIS A 77 -18.38 -2.01 -5.61
CA HIS A 77 -19.09 -1.52 -4.44
C HIS A 77 -20.61 -1.61 -4.64
N THR A 78 -21.39 -1.56 -3.56
CA THR A 78 -22.87 -1.59 -3.62
C THR A 78 -23.50 -0.22 -3.37
N SER A 79 -22.78 0.69 -2.70
CA SER A 79 -23.19 2.09 -2.48
C SER A 79 -21.99 3.02 -2.49
N GLY A 80 -22.26 4.30 -2.63
CA GLY A 80 -21.26 5.36 -2.63
C GLY A 80 -20.59 5.58 -3.99
N ARG A 81 -19.49 6.34 -4.00
CA ARG A 81 -18.70 6.67 -5.18
C ARG A 81 -17.24 6.34 -4.96
N LEU A 82 -16.64 5.59 -5.89
CA LEU A 82 -15.22 5.22 -5.89
C LEU A 82 -14.58 5.68 -7.19
N SER A 83 -13.58 6.54 -7.07
CA SER A 83 -12.71 6.96 -8.17
C SER A 83 -11.26 6.51 -7.91
N VAL A 84 -10.59 6.03 -8.93
CA VAL A 84 -9.18 5.61 -8.89
C VAL A 84 -8.50 6.16 -10.14
N LEU A 85 -7.41 6.90 -9.96
CA LEU A 85 -6.70 7.57 -11.07
C LEU A 85 -7.63 8.47 -11.91
N GLY A 86 -8.59 9.14 -11.24
CA GLY A 86 -9.57 10.03 -11.88
C GLY A 86 -10.66 9.33 -12.69
N THR A 87 -10.77 7.99 -12.63
CA THR A 87 -11.75 7.21 -13.40
C THR A 87 -12.37 6.10 -12.54
N THR A 88 -13.20 5.22 -13.14
CA THR A 88 -13.73 4.05 -12.43
C THR A 88 -12.62 3.02 -12.17
N PRO A 89 -12.67 2.24 -11.06
CA PRO A 89 -11.68 1.19 -10.79
C PRO A 89 -11.48 0.20 -11.95
N LYS A 90 -12.57 -0.12 -12.65
CA LYS A 90 -12.53 -1.04 -13.80
C LYS A 90 -11.74 -0.46 -14.98
N GLU A 91 -11.86 0.83 -15.23
CA GLU A 91 -11.12 1.54 -16.28
C GLU A 91 -9.68 1.79 -15.86
N ALA A 92 -9.44 2.23 -14.61
CA ALA A 92 -8.10 2.41 -14.06
C ALA A 92 -7.26 1.12 -14.14
N ARG A 93 -7.86 -0.05 -13.86
CA ARG A 93 -7.20 -1.36 -14.02
C ARG A 93 -6.72 -1.60 -15.46
N LYS A 94 -7.47 -1.14 -16.48
CA LYS A 94 -7.07 -1.31 -17.89
C LYS A 94 -5.89 -0.44 -18.29
N GLN A 95 -5.63 0.64 -17.57
CA GLN A 95 -4.49 1.54 -17.82
C GLN A 95 -3.15 0.93 -17.41
N ASN A 96 -3.16 -0.22 -16.67
CA ASN A 96 -1.96 -0.89 -16.15
C ASN A 96 -1.11 -0.02 -15.21
N GLU A 97 -1.72 0.97 -14.57
CA GLU A 97 -1.07 1.87 -13.61
C GLU A 97 -1.33 1.44 -12.15
N ILE A 98 -2.08 0.36 -11.96
CA ILE A 98 -2.33 -0.29 -10.67
C ILE A 98 -1.59 -1.61 -10.63
N ALA A 99 -0.82 -1.86 -9.57
CA ALA A 99 -0.24 -3.17 -9.29
C ALA A 99 -0.74 -3.70 -7.94
N PHE A 100 -0.83 -5.03 -7.83
CA PHE A 100 -1.31 -5.69 -6.62
C PHE A 100 -0.31 -6.76 -6.18
N VAL A 101 0.12 -6.71 -4.92
CA VAL A 101 0.89 -7.74 -4.24
C VAL A 101 -0.05 -8.43 -3.24
N PHE A 102 -0.34 -9.69 -3.47
CA PHE A 102 -1.19 -10.51 -2.61
C PHE A 102 -0.40 -11.09 -1.44
N GLN A 103 -1.10 -11.48 -0.39
CA GLN A 103 -0.53 -12.19 0.76
C GLN A 103 0.19 -13.49 0.33
N GLU A 104 -0.40 -14.25 -0.60
CA GLU A 104 0.27 -15.36 -1.26
C GLU A 104 1.07 -14.85 -2.46
N HIS A 105 2.25 -15.43 -2.69
CA HIS A 105 3.19 -14.94 -3.72
C HIS A 105 2.68 -15.03 -5.15
N THR A 106 1.68 -15.87 -5.43
CA THR A 106 1.05 -16.08 -6.75
C THR A 106 2.04 -16.20 -7.92
N LEU A 107 3.25 -16.76 -7.66
CA LEU A 107 4.25 -16.99 -8.70
C LEU A 107 3.87 -18.21 -9.54
N LEU A 108 4.17 -18.16 -10.83
CA LEU A 108 4.03 -19.30 -11.75
C LEU A 108 5.13 -20.31 -11.40
N PRO A 109 4.82 -21.50 -10.82
CA PRO A 109 5.82 -22.38 -10.25
C PRO A 109 6.72 -23.07 -11.30
N TRP A 110 6.27 -23.10 -12.56
CA TRP A 110 7.01 -23.66 -13.71
C TRP A 110 7.84 -22.63 -14.47
N GLU A 111 7.67 -21.31 -14.19
CA GLU A 111 8.42 -20.24 -14.83
C GLU A 111 9.61 -19.80 -13.98
N LYS A 112 10.71 -19.41 -14.65
CA LYS A 112 11.88 -18.81 -13.99
C LYS A 112 11.53 -17.47 -13.36
N LEU A 113 12.39 -16.99 -12.44
CA LEU A 113 12.17 -15.70 -11.79
C LEU A 113 12.02 -14.57 -12.81
N ILE A 114 12.92 -14.50 -13.79
CA ILE A 114 12.88 -13.46 -14.81
C ILE A 114 11.55 -13.48 -15.58
N ASP A 115 11.03 -14.65 -15.91
CA ASP A 115 9.77 -14.80 -16.65
C ASP A 115 8.57 -14.46 -15.75
N ASN A 116 8.61 -14.82 -14.46
CA ASN A 116 7.62 -14.37 -13.46
C ASN A 116 7.58 -12.85 -13.35
N VAL A 117 8.75 -12.20 -13.22
CA VAL A 117 8.84 -10.75 -13.07
C VAL A 117 8.40 -10.04 -14.34
N THR A 118 8.79 -10.54 -15.51
CA THR A 118 8.48 -9.90 -16.80
C THR A 118 7.08 -10.22 -17.32
N LEU A 119 6.30 -11.05 -16.63
CA LEU A 119 4.95 -11.45 -17.03
C LEU A 119 4.04 -10.27 -17.40
N PRO A 120 3.94 -9.17 -16.61
CA PRO A 120 3.10 -8.03 -16.97
C PRO A 120 3.49 -7.41 -18.32
N LEU A 121 4.78 -7.27 -18.59
CA LEU A 121 5.27 -6.74 -19.87
C LEU A 121 5.06 -7.73 -21.02
N THR A 122 5.11 -9.03 -20.73
CA THR A 122 4.82 -10.08 -21.71
C THR A 122 3.37 -10.00 -22.18
N LEU A 123 2.43 -9.85 -21.25
CA LEU A 123 1.01 -9.71 -21.55
C LEU A 123 0.68 -8.43 -22.33
N ARG A 124 1.52 -7.40 -22.20
CA ARG A 124 1.42 -6.13 -22.95
C ARG A 124 2.10 -6.19 -24.32
N GLY A 125 2.68 -7.32 -24.71
CA GLY A 125 3.36 -7.49 -26.00
C GLY A 125 4.71 -6.76 -26.09
N VAL A 126 5.34 -6.37 -24.98
CA VAL A 126 6.66 -5.72 -24.99
C VAL A 126 7.72 -6.68 -25.53
N PRO A 127 8.61 -6.22 -26.47
CA PRO A 127 9.64 -7.06 -27.04
C PRO A 127 10.54 -7.72 -26.01
N LYS A 128 10.92 -8.98 -26.25
CA LYS A 128 11.68 -9.81 -25.27
C LYS A 128 12.95 -9.11 -24.76
N LYS A 129 13.71 -8.46 -25.65
CA LYS A 129 14.96 -7.79 -25.27
C LYS A 129 14.71 -6.66 -24.27
N GLU A 130 13.66 -5.88 -24.45
CA GLU A 130 13.28 -4.77 -23.57
C GLU A 130 12.78 -5.26 -22.22
N ARG A 131 11.83 -6.24 -22.21
CA ARG A 131 11.29 -6.78 -20.96
C ARG A 131 12.33 -7.48 -20.09
N ILE A 132 13.32 -8.18 -20.70
CA ILE A 132 14.43 -8.79 -19.95
C ILE A 132 15.28 -7.71 -19.30
N ARG A 133 15.65 -6.64 -20.02
CA ARG A 133 16.40 -5.52 -19.45
C ARG A 133 15.67 -4.87 -18.26
N GLU A 134 14.36 -4.62 -18.39
CA GLU A 134 13.57 -4.08 -17.27
C GLU A 134 13.43 -5.12 -16.12
N GLY A 135 13.30 -6.40 -16.43
CA GLY A 135 13.30 -7.47 -15.45
C GLY A 135 14.60 -7.57 -14.66
N GLU A 136 15.75 -7.45 -15.32
CA GLU A 136 17.06 -7.38 -14.68
C GLU A 136 17.14 -6.19 -13.72
N ARG A 137 16.70 -5.01 -14.16
CA ARG A 137 16.69 -3.79 -13.35
C ARG A 137 15.87 -3.96 -12.07
N VAL A 138 14.64 -4.48 -12.16
CA VAL A 138 13.79 -4.62 -10.96
C VAL A 138 14.24 -5.79 -10.06
N LEU A 139 14.84 -6.85 -10.61
CA LEU A 139 15.44 -7.91 -9.81
C LEU A 139 16.70 -7.41 -9.08
N GLU A 140 17.44 -6.49 -9.65
CA GLU A 140 18.57 -5.83 -8.99
C GLU A 140 18.08 -4.95 -7.82
N LEU A 141 16.97 -4.19 -8.01
CA LEU A 141 16.36 -3.39 -6.95
C LEU A 141 15.95 -4.21 -5.71
N VAL A 142 15.52 -5.46 -5.90
CA VAL A 142 15.12 -6.35 -4.81
C VAL A 142 16.22 -7.36 -4.42
N GLY A 143 17.47 -7.15 -4.84
CA GLY A 143 18.63 -7.98 -4.48
C GLY A 143 18.59 -9.42 -5.01
N LEU A 144 17.88 -9.68 -6.12
CA LEU A 144 17.71 -11.03 -6.69
C LEU A 144 18.24 -11.19 -8.11
N LYS A 145 19.13 -10.32 -8.58
CA LYS A 145 19.72 -10.37 -9.93
C LYS A 145 20.37 -11.70 -10.25
N ASP A 146 21.09 -12.28 -9.29
CA ASP A 146 21.82 -13.54 -9.50
C ASP A 146 20.89 -14.78 -9.57
N TYR A 147 19.62 -14.62 -9.17
CA TYR A 147 18.62 -15.68 -9.11
C TYR A 147 17.68 -15.71 -10.33
N MET A 148 17.93 -14.95 -11.38
CA MET A 148 17.04 -14.79 -12.55
C MET A 148 16.60 -16.10 -13.20
N LYS A 149 17.48 -17.14 -13.19
CA LYS A 149 17.28 -18.40 -13.90
C LYS A 149 16.69 -19.51 -13.06
N VAL A 150 16.49 -19.29 -11.74
CA VAL A 150 15.96 -20.32 -10.84
C VAL A 150 14.42 -20.36 -10.86
N LEU A 151 13.86 -21.47 -10.38
CA LEU A 151 12.41 -21.65 -10.24
C LEU A 151 11.94 -21.23 -8.84
N PRO A 152 10.67 -20.83 -8.66
CA PRO A 152 10.13 -20.40 -7.36
C PRO A 152 10.32 -21.43 -6.23
N ARG A 153 10.31 -22.74 -6.54
CA ARG A 153 10.51 -23.81 -5.54
C ARG A 153 11.89 -23.79 -4.87
N GLN A 154 12.86 -23.12 -5.48
CA GLN A 154 14.25 -23.01 -4.99
C GLN A 154 14.46 -21.80 -4.08
N LEU A 155 13.41 -21.00 -3.83
CA LEU A 155 13.47 -19.76 -3.08
C LEU A 155 12.88 -19.90 -1.69
N SER A 156 13.41 -19.11 -0.74
CA SER A 156 12.78 -18.85 0.56
C SER A 156 11.48 -18.05 0.42
N GLY A 157 10.66 -17.99 1.48
CA GLY A 157 9.44 -17.19 1.52
C GLY A 157 9.72 -15.70 1.24
N GLY A 158 10.73 -15.13 1.88
CA GLY A 158 11.14 -13.74 1.67
C GLY A 158 11.61 -13.47 0.24
N MET A 159 12.39 -14.37 -0.36
CA MET A 159 12.79 -14.24 -1.77
C MET A 159 11.58 -14.28 -2.71
N LYS A 160 10.61 -15.16 -2.47
CA LYS A 160 9.37 -15.21 -3.26
C LYS A 160 8.58 -13.89 -3.15
N MET A 161 8.53 -13.29 -1.96
CA MET A 161 7.90 -12.00 -1.76
C MET A 161 8.63 -10.89 -2.53
N ARG A 162 9.96 -10.84 -2.49
CA ARG A 162 10.76 -9.91 -3.30
C ARG A 162 10.47 -10.04 -4.80
N VAL A 163 10.32 -11.27 -5.32
CA VAL A 163 9.92 -11.51 -6.72
C VAL A 163 8.52 -10.96 -7.00
N SER A 164 7.57 -11.13 -6.08
CA SER A 164 6.20 -10.58 -6.21
C SER A 164 6.21 -9.06 -6.24
N ILE A 165 7.02 -8.42 -5.40
CA ILE A 165 7.23 -6.96 -5.39
C ILE A 165 7.88 -6.52 -6.72
N ALA A 166 8.95 -7.17 -7.18
CA ALA A 166 9.60 -6.87 -8.44
C ALA A 166 8.63 -6.97 -9.63
N ARG A 167 7.77 -8.02 -9.65
CA ARG A 167 6.73 -8.19 -10.66
C ARG A 167 5.69 -7.06 -10.64
N ALA A 168 5.35 -6.55 -9.47
CA ALA A 168 4.45 -5.40 -9.35
C ALA A 168 5.12 -4.11 -9.86
N LEU A 169 6.38 -3.88 -9.49
CA LEU A 169 7.12 -2.66 -9.82
C LEU A 169 7.54 -2.55 -11.29
N ILE A 170 7.66 -3.67 -12.03
CA ILE A 170 8.12 -3.64 -13.44
C ILE A 170 7.20 -2.82 -14.34
N SER A 171 5.92 -2.71 -13.98
CA SER A 171 4.93 -1.90 -14.72
C SER A 171 5.01 -0.41 -14.39
N ARG A 172 5.86 0.01 -13.43
CA ARG A 172 5.96 1.38 -12.92
C ARG A 172 4.59 1.93 -12.51
N PRO A 173 3.90 1.27 -11.56
CA PRO A 173 2.55 1.64 -11.18
C PRO A 173 2.50 3.01 -10.51
N LYS A 174 1.41 3.76 -10.71
CA LYS A 174 1.08 4.94 -9.90
C LYS A 174 0.47 4.55 -8.55
N LEU A 175 -0.22 3.39 -8.52
CA LEU A 175 -0.86 2.85 -7.32
C LEU A 175 -0.40 1.41 -7.09
N LEU A 176 0.24 1.18 -5.94
CA LEU A 176 0.64 -0.14 -5.47
C LEU A 176 -0.25 -0.56 -4.29
N LEU A 177 -0.97 -1.66 -4.46
CA LEU A 177 -1.79 -2.28 -3.43
C LEU A 177 -1.06 -3.49 -2.86
N MET A 178 -0.94 -3.60 -1.54
CA MET A 178 -0.24 -4.68 -0.87
C MET A 178 -1.10 -5.24 0.27
N ASP A 179 -1.55 -6.48 0.15
CA ASP A 179 -2.42 -7.14 1.14
C ASP A 179 -1.61 -8.10 2.01
N GLU A 180 -1.26 -7.69 3.24
CA GLU A 180 -0.47 -8.42 4.23
C GLU A 180 0.80 -9.10 3.67
N PRO A 181 1.63 -8.40 2.87
CA PRO A 181 2.71 -9.05 2.11
C PRO A 181 3.79 -9.69 3.00
N PHE A 182 3.95 -9.20 4.22
CA PHE A 182 5.01 -9.64 5.13
C PHE A 182 4.51 -10.55 6.26
N GLY A 183 3.20 -10.90 6.26
CA GLY A 183 2.57 -11.65 7.35
C GLY A 183 3.17 -13.03 7.66
N ALA A 184 3.69 -13.72 6.63
CA ALA A 184 4.25 -15.07 6.74
C ALA A 184 5.79 -15.10 6.93
N LEU A 185 6.43 -13.94 7.15
CA LEU A 185 7.89 -13.84 7.24
C LEU A 185 8.37 -13.77 8.70
N ASP A 186 9.58 -14.28 8.94
CA ASP A 186 10.30 -14.05 10.19
C ASP A 186 10.64 -12.57 10.36
N GLU A 187 10.91 -12.13 11.60
CA GLU A 187 11.07 -10.72 11.95
C GLU A 187 12.23 -10.04 11.24
N ILE A 188 13.39 -10.72 11.11
CA ILE A 188 14.59 -10.15 10.47
C ILE A 188 14.34 -9.94 8.99
N THR A 189 13.80 -10.93 8.31
CA THR A 189 13.42 -10.84 6.89
C THR A 189 12.36 -9.77 6.65
N ARG A 190 11.37 -9.66 7.55
CA ARG A 190 10.31 -8.65 7.49
C ARG A 190 10.88 -7.24 7.56
N GLN A 191 11.74 -6.95 8.55
CA GLN A 191 12.36 -5.63 8.72
C GLN A 191 13.21 -5.25 7.50
N SER A 192 14.04 -6.17 7.02
CA SER A 192 14.83 -5.96 5.79
C SER A 192 13.95 -5.59 4.59
N LEU A 193 12.81 -6.26 4.41
CA LEU A 193 11.88 -5.98 3.30
C LEU A 193 11.12 -4.66 3.48
N GLN A 194 10.82 -4.27 4.71
CA GLN A 194 10.23 -2.95 5.01
C GLN A 194 11.17 -1.83 4.61
N ASP A 195 12.44 -1.92 5.01
CA ASP A 195 13.46 -0.92 4.69
C ASP A 195 13.66 -0.81 3.17
N GLU A 196 13.73 -1.95 2.49
CA GLU A 196 13.84 -2.02 1.03
C GLU A 196 12.62 -1.40 0.32
N LEU A 197 11.40 -1.74 0.77
CA LEU A 197 10.17 -1.17 0.22
C LEU A 197 10.12 0.36 0.41
N LEU A 198 10.49 0.86 1.59
CA LEU A 198 10.56 2.31 1.84
C LEU A 198 11.59 3.00 0.95
N ASN A 199 12.75 2.40 0.75
CA ASN A 199 13.78 2.94 -0.13
C ASN A 199 13.28 3.03 -1.59
N ILE A 200 12.61 1.98 -2.08
CA ILE A 200 12.01 1.95 -3.42
C ILE A 200 10.93 3.04 -3.53
N TRP A 201 9.99 3.10 -2.57
CA TRP A 201 8.93 4.10 -2.58
C TRP A 201 9.47 5.53 -2.49
N HIS A 202 10.49 5.78 -1.68
CA HIS A 202 11.11 7.10 -1.54
C HIS A 202 11.83 7.56 -2.83
N GLN A 203 12.38 6.62 -3.60
CA GLN A 203 12.97 6.92 -4.91
C GLN A 203 11.90 7.20 -5.97
N GLU A 204 10.80 6.46 -5.94
CA GLU A 204 9.66 6.58 -6.86
C GLU A 204 8.60 7.54 -6.29
N ARG A 205 8.97 8.80 -6.04
CA ARG A 205 8.21 9.83 -5.29
C ARG A 205 6.75 10.04 -5.70
N LYS A 206 6.34 9.54 -6.85
CA LYS A 206 4.97 9.63 -7.37
C LYS A 206 4.14 8.38 -7.15
N MET A 207 4.75 7.30 -6.69
CA MET A 207 4.03 6.06 -6.42
C MET A 207 3.26 6.18 -5.10
N THR A 208 1.95 5.99 -5.15
CA THR A 208 1.11 5.88 -3.95
C THR A 208 1.02 4.42 -3.54
N VAL A 209 1.18 4.13 -2.26
CA VAL A 209 1.09 2.78 -1.71
C VAL A 209 -0.08 2.70 -0.74
N LEU A 210 -0.96 1.72 -0.95
CA LEU A 210 -1.94 1.29 0.05
C LEU A 210 -1.52 -0.09 0.54
N PHE A 211 -1.39 -0.23 1.84
CA PHE A 211 -0.78 -1.38 2.50
C PHE A 211 -1.69 -1.90 3.61
N ILE A 212 -2.03 -3.17 3.60
CA ILE A 212 -2.75 -3.82 4.70
C ILE A 212 -1.76 -4.54 5.59
N THR A 213 -1.91 -4.33 6.89
CA THR A 213 -1.19 -5.10 7.91
C THR A 213 -2.04 -5.26 9.17
N HIS A 214 -1.73 -6.28 9.97
CA HIS A 214 -2.22 -6.43 11.34
C HIS A 214 -1.15 -6.02 12.38
N ASN A 215 0.05 -5.63 11.94
CA ASN A 215 1.16 -5.24 12.80
C ASN A 215 1.23 -3.70 12.92
N VAL A 216 0.96 -3.18 14.11
CA VAL A 216 0.96 -1.73 14.38
C VAL A 216 2.36 -1.09 14.24
N PHE A 217 3.42 -1.83 14.55
CA PHE A 217 4.80 -1.36 14.36
C PHE A 217 5.10 -1.16 12.87
N GLU A 218 4.69 -2.11 12.04
CA GLU A 218 4.81 -2.02 10.59
C GLU A 218 4.03 -0.83 10.03
N ALA A 219 2.78 -0.65 10.47
CA ALA A 219 1.95 0.46 10.06
C ALA A 219 2.59 1.82 10.41
N ALA A 220 3.07 1.99 11.65
CA ALA A 220 3.71 3.22 12.09
C ALA A 220 5.05 3.48 11.38
N PHE A 221 5.80 2.41 11.03
CA PHE A 221 7.09 2.55 10.39
C PHE A 221 6.99 2.90 8.90
N LEU A 222 6.05 2.28 8.18
CA LEU A 222 5.97 2.40 6.72
C LEU A 222 5.18 3.63 6.26
N SER A 223 4.17 4.07 7.02
CA SER A 223 3.15 4.94 6.45
C SER A 223 3.35 6.43 6.71
N THR A 224 2.79 7.24 5.82
CA THR A 224 2.51 8.66 6.05
C THR A 224 1.23 8.85 6.85
N ARG A 225 0.26 7.93 6.68
CA ARG A 225 -1.00 7.88 7.43
C ARG A 225 -1.44 6.45 7.72
N VAL A 226 -1.97 6.21 8.91
CA VAL A 226 -2.58 4.93 9.30
C VAL A 226 -4.09 5.08 9.32
N VAL A 227 -4.77 4.22 8.58
CA VAL A 227 -6.24 4.13 8.52
C VAL A 227 -6.68 3.00 9.45
N VAL A 228 -7.37 3.33 10.53
CA VAL A 228 -7.87 2.37 11.52
C VAL A 228 -9.30 1.98 11.19
N MET A 229 -9.58 0.67 11.13
CA MET A 229 -10.89 0.15 10.80
C MET A 229 -11.55 -0.57 11.96
N THR A 230 -12.88 -0.37 12.12
CA THR A 230 -13.71 -1.08 13.09
C THR A 230 -13.95 -2.54 12.68
N PRO A 231 -14.40 -3.41 13.63
CA PRO A 231 -14.94 -4.73 13.27
C PRO A 231 -16.11 -4.65 12.27
N ARG A 232 -16.45 -5.79 11.65
CA ARG A 232 -17.52 -5.89 10.64
C ARG A 232 -18.89 -5.44 11.17
N PRO A 233 -19.65 -4.64 10.38
CA PRO A 233 -19.30 -4.06 9.09
C PRO A 233 -18.21 -2.98 9.25
N GLY A 234 -17.10 -3.15 8.49
CA GLY A 234 -15.94 -2.27 8.63
C GLY A 234 -16.26 -0.82 8.25
N LYS A 235 -15.85 0.08 9.13
CA LYS A 235 -15.85 1.53 8.91
C LYS A 235 -14.46 2.06 9.24
N ILE A 236 -14.12 3.24 8.77
CA ILE A 236 -12.94 3.93 9.25
C ILE A 236 -13.30 4.59 10.58
N SER A 237 -12.61 4.19 11.65
CA SER A 237 -12.75 4.80 12.98
C SER A 237 -11.90 6.05 13.11
N GLU A 238 -10.66 6.00 12.61
CA GLU A 238 -9.70 7.09 12.71
C GLU A 238 -8.70 7.04 11.56
N VAL A 239 -8.17 8.20 11.16
CA VAL A 239 -7.01 8.33 10.29
C VAL A 239 -5.93 9.07 11.05
N ILE A 240 -4.79 8.43 11.27
CA ILE A 240 -3.69 8.94 12.09
C ILE A 240 -2.55 9.36 11.18
N ASP A 241 -2.20 10.65 11.18
CA ASP A 241 -1.03 11.16 10.48
C ASP A 241 0.25 10.73 11.19
N ILE A 242 1.25 10.32 10.41
CA ILE A 242 2.61 9.97 10.87
C ILE A 242 3.58 10.97 10.21
N PRO A 243 3.72 12.18 10.75
CA PRO A 243 4.46 13.28 10.12
C PRO A 243 5.98 13.15 10.26
N ILE A 244 6.47 11.94 10.28
CA ILE A 244 7.91 11.64 10.42
C ILE A 244 8.55 11.64 9.04
N PRO A 245 9.62 12.40 8.87
CA PRO A 245 10.28 12.52 7.57
C PRO A 245 10.88 11.21 7.09
N PHE A 246 11.02 11.08 5.79
CA PHE A 246 11.75 10.00 5.12
C PHE A 246 13.11 10.52 4.61
N PRO A 247 14.15 9.68 4.51
CA PRO A 247 14.15 8.24 4.79
C PRO A 247 14.11 7.93 6.30
N ARG A 248 13.40 6.86 6.68
CA ARG A 248 13.39 6.32 8.04
C ARG A 248 14.44 5.22 8.13
N SER A 249 15.38 5.37 9.07
CA SER A 249 16.44 4.38 9.33
C SER A 249 15.99 3.36 10.40
N GLU A 250 16.75 2.29 10.56
CA GLU A 250 16.55 1.30 11.62
C GLU A 250 16.57 1.96 13.01
N ASP A 251 17.43 2.97 13.25
CA ASP A 251 17.51 3.70 14.52
C ASP A 251 16.17 4.33 14.90
N TYR A 252 15.36 4.72 13.91
CA TYR A 252 14.06 5.31 14.17
C TYR A 252 13.14 4.37 14.96
N ARG A 253 13.23 3.05 14.78
CA ARG A 253 12.44 2.05 15.52
C ARG A 253 12.72 2.07 17.03
N SER A 254 13.89 2.59 17.46
CA SER A 254 14.28 2.72 18.85
C SER A 254 13.94 4.08 19.48
N MET A 255 13.48 5.06 18.69
CA MET A 255 13.18 6.41 19.18
C MET A 255 11.86 6.45 19.98
N PRO A 256 11.78 7.23 21.07
CA PRO A 256 10.55 7.40 21.86
C PRO A 256 9.36 7.89 21.02
N GLU A 257 9.61 8.73 20.02
CA GLU A 257 8.61 9.27 19.11
C GLU A 257 7.92 8.14 18.30
N PHE A 258 8.67 7.18 17.80
CA PHE A 258 8.10 6.00 17.15
C PHE A 258 7.18 5.23 18.09
N GLY A 259 7.62 4.98 19.33
CA GLY A 259 6.81 4.33 20.36
C GLY A 259 5.48 5.05 20.61
N SER A 260 5.47 6.40 20.56
CA SER A 260 4.25 7.19 20.73
C SER A 260 3.21 6.96 19.63
N TYR A 261 3.65 6.85 18.37
CA TYR A 261 2.74 6.54 17.23
C TYR A 261 2.25 5.10 17.26
N VAL A 262 3.12 4.14 17.61
CA VAL A 262 2.70 2.75 17.82
C VAL A 262 1.61 2.68 18.90
N HIS A 263 1.78 3.42 20.00
CA HIS A 263 0.79 3.49 21.08
C HIS A 263 -0.52 4.08 20.60
N LYS A 264 -0.47 5.22 19.89
CA LYS A 264 -1.65 5.89 19.33
C LYS A 264 -2.44 4.97 18.38
N VAL A 265 -1.78 4.27 17.48
CA VAL A 265 -2.43 3.30 16.58
C VAL A 265 -3.01 2.12 17.36
N SER A 266 -2.27 1.61 18.36
CA SER A 266 -2.72 0.51 19.21
C SER A 266 -3.97 0.86 20.03
N ASP A 267 -4.04 2.08 20.56
CA ASP A 267 -5.21 2.55 21.33
C ASP A 267 -6.43 2.74 20.44
N ALA A 268 -6.25 3.32 19.23
CA ALA A 268 -7.33 3.46 18.25
C ALA A 268 -7.94 2.10 17.79
N LEU A 269 -7.17 1.01 17.89
CA LEU A 269 -7.66 -0.35 17.57
C LEU A 269 -8.49 -0.98 18.71
N LYS A 270 -8.46 -0.43 19.94
CA LYS A 270 -9.22 -0.94 21.09
C LYS A 270 -10.66 -0.41 21.15
N HIS A 271 -10.92 0.66 20.44
CA HIS A 271 -12.20 1.38 20.38
C HIS A 271 -12.90 1.17 19.04
#